data_1adf0c3e44c970a2b816bf36b9c8d218
#
_entry.id   1adf0c3e44c970a2b816bf36b9c8d218
#
_cell.length_a   1.000
_cell.length_b   1.000
_cell.length_c   1.000
_cell.angle_alpha   90.00
_cell.angle_beta   90.00
_cell.angle_gamma   90.00
#
_symmetry.space_group_name_H-M   'P 1'
#
loop_
_entity.id
_entity.type
_entity.pdbx_description
1 polymer ?
#
loop_
_entity_poly.entity_id
_entity_poly.type
_entity_poly.pdbx_seq_one_letter_code
_entity_poly.pdbx_strand_id
1 'polypeptide(L)' 'MAENLKLRALKSRYNAQKDEAFATLEVYLSNSVGIGEHPQIIDEMDKLVKSIAEADGCLEVLSKYIEVDSPTETQPEQQA' A
#
# COMPACT_ATOMS: atom_id res chain seq x y z
N MET A 1 -17.12 -17.87 10.33
CA MET A 1 -16.78 -17.91 10.01
C MET A 1 -16.38 -17.86 8.94
N ALA A 2 -16.70 -17.85 8.41
CA ALA A 2 -16.12 -17.90 7.20
C ALA A 2 -15.61 -16.63 6.77
N GLU A 3 -14.42 -16.67 6.40
CA GLU A 3 -13.81 -15.52 5.90
C GLU A 3 -14.25 -15.29 4.47
N ASN A 4 -14.41 -14.06 4.09
CA ASN A 4 -14.78 -13.71 2.73
C ASN A 4 -13.54 -13.79 1.84
N LEU A 5 -13.51 -14.77 0.97
CA LEU A 5 -12.34 -15.00 0.14
C LEU A 5 -12.10 -13.87 -0.85
N LYS A 6 -13.17 -13.25 -1.34
CA LYS A 6 -12.98 -12.13 -2.26
C LYS A 6 -12.31 -10.97 -1.55
N LEU A 7 -12.74 -10.70 -0.34
CA LEU A 7 -12.16 -9.62 0.44
C LEU A 7 -10.70 -9.93 0.76
N ARG A 8 -10.44 -11.17 1.12
CA ARG A 8 -9.08 -11.58 1.43
C ARG A 8 -8.18 -11.40 0.21
N ALA A 9 -8.66 -11.81 -0.95
CA ALA A 9 -7.86 -11.66 -2.18
C ALA A 9 -7.59 -10.20 -2.48
N LEU A 10 -8.59 -9.37 -2.25
CA LEU A 10 -8.43 -7.94 -2.51
C LEU A 10 -7.39 -7.34 -1.58
N LYS A 11 -7.44 -7.71 -0.31
CA LYS A 11 -6.45 -7.22 0.64
C LYS A 11 -5.05 -7.69 0.26
N SER A 12 -4.94 -8.94 -0.17
CA SER A 12 -3.64 -9.47 -0.58
C SER A 12 -3.10 -8.69 -1.76
N ARG A 13 -3.98 -8.31 -2.67
CA ARG A 13 -3.56 -7.54 -3.83
C ARG A 13 -2.99 -6.19 -3.42
N TYR A 14 -3.68 -5.49 -2.52
CA TYR A 14 -3.20 -4.18 -2.10
C TYR A 14 -1.91 -4.29 -1.30
N ASN A 15 -1.80 -5.33 -0.47
CA ASN A 15 -0.57 -5.52 0.29
C ASN A 15 0.59 -5.85 -0.65
N ALA A 16 0.34 -6.64 -1.68
CA ALA A 16 1.37 -6.95 -2.65
C ALA A 16 1.79 -5.70 -3.41
N GLN A 17 0.84 -4.87 -3.78
CA GLN A 17 1.15 -3.62 -4.47
C GLN A 17 2.05 -2.75 -3.61
N LYS A 18 1.73 -2.66 -2.34
CA LYS A 18 2.51 -1.85 -1.42
C LYS A 18 3.92 -2.43 -1.25
N ASP A 19 4.01 -3.73 -1.06
CA ASP A 19 5.31 -4.36 -0.86
C ASP A 19 6.19 -4.23 -2.09
N GLU A 20 5.61 -4.40 -3.26
CA GLU A 20 6.37 -4.24 -4.50
C GLU A 20 6.91 -2.82 -4.63
N ALA A 21 6.06 -1.86 -4.35
CA ALA A 21 6.48 -0.48 -4.50
C ALA A 21 7.57 -0.12 -3.49
N PHE A 22 7.43 -0.62 -2.26
CA PHE A 22 8.47 -0.38 -1.26
C PHE A 22 9.79 -1.01 -1.67
N ALA A 23 9.75 -2.24 -2.16
CA ALA A 23 10.97 -2.92 -2.54
C ALA A 23 11.69 -2.18 -3.65
N THR A 24 10.93 -1.71 -4.62
CA THR A 24 11.53 -0.98 -5.74
C THR A 24 12.03 0.38 -5.30
N LEU A 25 11.24 1.06 -4.48
CA LEU A 25 11.64 2.37 -3.98
C LEU A 25 12.94 2.27 -3.19
N GLU A 26 13.09 1.20 -2.43
CA GLU A 26 14.28 1.00 -1.65
C GLU A 26 15.52 0.90 -2.52
N VAL A 27 15.40 0.26 -3.68
CA VAL A 27 16.50 0.17 -4.60
C VAL A 27 16.93 1.57 -5.05
N TYR A 28 15.96 2.40 -5.41
CA TYR A 28 16.26 3.75 -5.83
C TYR A 28 16.92 4.56 -4.72
N LEU A 29 16.47 4.34 -3.50
CA LEU A 29 16.98 5.13 -2.38
C LEU A 29 18.36 4.71 -1.94
N SER A 30 18.63 3.41 -1.99
CA SER A 30 19.86 2.90 -1.40
C SER A 30 20.93 2.54 -2.42
N ASN A 31 20.58 2.39 -3.67
CA ASN A 31 21.54 1.96 -4.67
C ASN A 31 21.17 2.51 -6.02
N SER A 32 21.32 3.79 -6.18
CA SER A 32 20.93 4.42 -7.41
C SER A 32 21.97 4.24 -8.51
N VAL A 33 23.10 3.65 -8.19
CA VAL A 33 24.15 3.53 -9.18
C VAL A 33 23.69 2.74 -10.39
N GLY A 34 22.96 1.66 -10.14
CA GLY A 34 22.50 0.82 -11.23
C GLY A 34 21.46 1.48 -12.10
N ILE A 35 20.88 2.55 -11.64
CA ILE A 35 19.85 3.24 -12.40
C ILE A 35 20.21 4.70 -12.60
N GLY A 36 21.45 5.02 -12.39
CA GLY A 36 21.86 6.41 -12.40
C GLY A 36 21.72 7.10 -13.73
N GLU A 37 21.51 6.33 -14.77
CA GLU A 37 21.39 6.95 -16.07
C GLU A 37 19.97 7.32 -16.44
N HIS A 38 19.05 7.01 -15.57
CA HIS A 38 17.66 7.36 -15.85
C HIS A 38 17.42 8.81 -15.48
N PRO A 39 17.13 9.64 -16.44
CA PRO A 39 16.87 11.03 -16.10
C PRO A 39 15.54 11.20 -15.34
N GLN A 40 14.72 10.18 -15.35
CA GLN A 40 13.44 10.29 -14.69
C GLN A 40 13.40 9.58 -13.36
N ILE A 41 14.51 9.51 -12.68
CA ILE A 41 14.52 8.83 -11.38
C ILE A 41 13.48 9.40 -10.44
N ILE A 42 13.40 10.71 -10.35
CA ILE A 42 12.44 11.33 -9.45
C ILE A 42 11.01 11.00 -9.85
N ASP A 43 10.76 11.01 -11.17
CA ASP A 43 9.43 10.67 -11.64
C ASP A 43 9.07 9.23 -11.28
N GLU A 44 10.04 8.33 -11.39
CA GLU A 44 9.77 6.94 -11.04
C GLU A 44 9.52 6.77 -9.56
N MET A 45 10.30 7.46 -8.75
CA MET A 45 10.09 7.39 -7.32
C MET A 45 8.72 7.97 -6.94
N ASP A 46 8.33 9.03 -7.62
CA ASP A 46 7.02 9.62 -7.38
C ASP A 46 5.90 8.61 -7.63
N LYS A 47 6.02 7.87 -8.73
CA LYS A 47 5.01 6.87 -9.03
C LYS A 47 4.95 5.80 -7.96
N LEU A 48 6.10 5.42 -7.44
CA LEU A 48 6.15 4.39 -6.42
C LEU A 48 5.51 4.87 -5.13
N VAL A 49 5.80 6.10 -4.74
CA VAL A 49 5.19 6.66 -3.54
C VAL A 49 3.68 6.74 -3.70
N LYS A 50 3.21 7.14 -4.87
CA LYS A 50 1.79 7.21 -5.11
C LYS A 50 1.14 5.84 -5.09
N SER A 51 1.85 4.84 -5.59
CA SER A 51 1.34 3.47 -5.56
C SER A 51 1.18 2.99 -4.13
N ILE A 52 2.14 3.32 -3.27
CA ILE A 52 2.05 2.97 -1.86
C ILE A 52 0.87 3.67 -1.22
N ALA A 53 0.74 4.96 -1.49
CA ALA A 53 -0.36 5.74 -0.90
C ALA A 53 -1.71 5.20 -1.36
N GLU A 54 -1.79 4.82 -2.62
CA GLU A 54 -3.03 4.28 -3.14
C GLU A 54 -3.38 2.97 -2.44
N ALA A 55 -2.41 2.08 -2.31
CA ALA A 55 -2.66 0.80 -1.67
C ALA A 55 -3.07 0.99 -0.22
N ASP A 56 -2.38 1.88 0.50
CA ASP A 56 -2.73 2.17 1.87
C ASP A 56 -4.14 2.72 1.97
N GLY A 57 -4.50 3.60 1.07
CA GLY A 57 -5.83 4.16 1.07
C GLY A 57 -6.89 3.10 0.82
N CYS A 58 -6.60 2.19 -0.10
CA CYS A 58 -7.54 1.11 -0.38
C CYS A 58 -7.70 0.19 0.82
N LEU A 59 -6.60 -0.12 1.47
CA LEU A 59 -6.67 -0.97 2.67
C LEU A 59 -7.46 -0.28 3.76
N GLU A 60 -7.29 1.00 3.89
CA GLU A 60 -8.02 1.75 4.89
C GLU A 60 -9.51 1.75 4.58
N VAL A 61 -9.87 1.88 3.32
CA VAL A 61 -11.27 1.83 2.92
C VAL A 61 -11.87 0.49 3.29
N LEU A 62 -11.16 -0.58 3.02
CA LEU A 62 -11.66 -1.90 3.38
C LEU A 62 -11.89 -2.01 4.88
N SER A 63 -10.93 -1.52 5.63
CA SER A 63 -11.02 -1.62 7.07
C SER A 63 -12.16 -0.78 7.63
N LYS A 64 -12.34 0.41 7.10
CA LYS A 64 -13.31 1.34 7.63
C LYS A 64 -14.74 1.01 7.21
N TYR A 65 -14.92 0.57 5.99
CA TYR A 65 -16.26 0.50 5.45
C TYR A 65 -16.70 -0.90 5.09
N ILE A 66 -15.78 -1.81 4.90
CA ILE A 66 -16.13 -3.13 4.42
C ILE A 66 -15.97 -4.19 5.51
N GLU A 67 -14.90 -4.09 6.28
CA GLU A 67 -14.63 -5.08 7.31
C GLU A 67 -15.05 -4.58 8.66
N VAL A 68 -16.25 -4.06 8.75
CA VAL A 68 -16.61 -3.39 9.98
C VAL A 68 -17.41 -4.24 10.91
N ASP A 69 -17.33 -5.50 10.80
CA ASP A 69 -18.05 -6.32 11.73
C ASP A 69 -17.40 -6.34 13.09
N SER A 70 -16.23 -5.78 13.17
CA SER A 70 -15.56 -5.75 14.44
C SER A 70 -15.90 -4.48 15.14
N PRO A 71 -16.65 -4.56 16.13
CA PRO A 71 -17.12 -3.34 16.76
C PRO A 71 -16.07 -2.60 17.46
N THR A 72 -15.18 -3.09 17.66
CA THR A 72 -14.30 -2.39 18.35
C THR A 72 -13.54 -1.55 17.69
N GLU A 73 -13.58 -1.36 17.30
CA GLU A 73 -13.04 -0.58 17.05
C GLU A 73 -12.69 0.42 17.01
N THR A 74 -12.57 0.42 17.06
CA THR A 74 -12.31 1.25 17.17
C THR A 74 -11.70 2.11 17.08
N GLN A 75 -11.53 2.29 16.71
CA GLN A 75 -11.03 3.08 16.61
C GLN A 75 -10.90 4.10 16.55
N PRO A 76 -11.02 4.42 16.67
CA PRO A 76 -11.03 5.51 16.43
C PRO A 76 -10.18 6.37 16.62
N GLU A 77 -9.93 6.37 16.85
CA GLU A 77 -9.20 7.14 17.06
C GLU A 77 -8.43 7.55 16.30
N GLN A 78 -8.33 7.23 15.71
CA GLN A 78 -7.75 7.69 14.99
C GLN A 78 -7.82 8.64 14.49
N GLN A 79 -8.12 8.87 14.55
CA GLN A 79 -8.22 9.78 14.20
C GLN A 79 -7.92 10.59 14.37
N ALA A 80 -7.70 10.47 14.52
CA ALA A 80 -7.60 11.36 14.83
C ALA A 80 -7.34 12.00 14.39
#